data_e6664b73fe0a610f086f02c3edc3fe55
#
_entry.id   e6664b73fe0a610f086f02c3edc3fe55
#
_cell.length_a   1.000
_cell.length_b   1.000
_cell.length_c   1.000
_cell.angle_alpha   90.00
_cell.angle_beta   90.00
_cell.angle_gamma   90.00
#
_symmetry.space_group_name_H-M   'P 1'
#
loop_
_entity.id
_entity.type
_entity.pdbx_description
1 polymer ?
#
loop_
_entity_poly.entity_id
_entity_poly.type
_entity_poly.pdbx_seq_one_letter_code
_entity_poly.pdbx_strand_id
1 'polypeptide(L)'
;MIILCLNCGSSSVKYKLFDWDKQEILANGIIERLDTKDSVCLHQVQGKDKMEIAGRCPDHKAAIQLIMKLLVSKEYGAIEDLSVISAVGHRVAHGGERFSNSVIITDKVLNAFKQISDLAPLHNPYNILGIEAARELMPNVSQMAVIDTAWHQTMPKHIYLYALPYEWYEKYKIRRYGFHGTSFLYVSRRAAVLLGKDPFECNLVICHIGNGVSLNAIKYGFSYDTSMGFTPLEGLIMGTRAGDHDAAIDLFMMNKEKYTITEMNSILNKKSGILGITGKYVDRRDVEEMAEKGDDKAKLAIDMESYRIKKYIGAYAAAVGGIDAVVFTAGVGEKSSIIRAKTLQGLEFMGIKLDEEKNSLAKSRNAEFDISANDSKVKIYVIPTDEERVFIEDVKALYEESKGSQTKYVYRFQVPTYHNSLHNESFEKECIENPELRKIVAEIPDCSLK
;
A
#
# COMPACT_ATOMS: atom_id res chain seq x y z
N MET A 1 2.53 -16.51 20.00
CA MET A 1 2.78 -15.05 20.08
C MET A 1 1.57 -14.31 19.49
N ILE A 2 0.93 -13.46 20.27
CA ILE A 2 -0.25 -12.69 19.81
C ILE A 2 0.16 -11.24 19.51
N ILE A 3 -0.18 -10.77 18.32
CA ILE A 3 0.15 -9.43 17.83
C ILE A 3 -1.14 -8.65 17.59
N LEU A 4 -1.27 -7.48 18.17
CA LEU A 4 -2.33 -6.53 17.87
C LEU A 4 -1.81 -5.48 16.88
N CYS A 5 -2.44 -5.39 15.72
CA CYS A 5 -2.15 -4.39 14.69
C CYS A 5 -3.16 -3.26 14.77
N LEU A 6 -2.72 -2.02 14.81
CA LEU A 6 -3.54 -0.80 14.86
C LEU A 6 -3.20 0.13 13.69
N ASN A 7 -4.23 0.64 13.03
CA ASN A 7 -4.12 1.67 11.99
C ASN A 7 -5.14 2.77 12.29
N CYS A 8 -4.65 3.88 12.85
CA CYS A 8 -5.44 5.03 13.26
C CYS A 8 -5.43 6.11 12.17
N GLY A 9 -6.54 6.24 11.46
CA GLY A 9 -6.79 7.32 10.50
C GLY A 9 -7.52 8.51 11.14
N SER A 10 -7.79 9.55 10.36
CA SER A 10 -8.46 10.78 10.85
C SER A 10 -9.87 10.53 11.42
N SER A 11 -10.61 9.60 10.84
CA SER A 11 -12.01 9.31 11.20
C SER A 11 -12.29 7.84 11.48
N SER A 12 -11.23 7.01 11.58
CA SER A 12 -11.41 5.57 11.78
C SER A 12 -10.20 4.93 12.47
N VAL A 13 -10.45 3.82 13.17
CA VAL A 13 -9.42 2.92 13.72
C VAL A 13 -9.70 1.53 13.19
N LYS A 14 -8.75 0.98 12.42
CA LYS A 14 -8.74 -0.43 11.99
C LYS A 14 -7.84 -1.23 12.92
N TYR A 15 -8.23 -2.45 13.19
CA TYR A 15 -7.42 -3.36 13.99
C TYR A 15 -7.48 -4.80 13.49
N LYS A 16 -6.44 -5.55 13.83
CA LYS A 16 -6.34 -6.99 13.60
C LYS A 16 -5.59 -7.62 14.76
N LEU A 17 -6.11 -8.70 15.30
CA LEU A 17 -5.44 -9.55 16.27
C LEU A 17 -4.97 -10.82 15.56
N PHE A 18 -3.67 -11.08 15.58
CA PHE A 18 -3.04 -12.17 14.84
C PHE A 18 -2.28 -13.11 15.77
N ASP A 19 -2.48 -14.41 15.61
CA ASP A 19 -1.67 -15.44 16.25
C ASP A 19 -0.54 -15.85 15.30
N TRP A 20 0.69 -15.46 15.65
CA TRP A 20 1.86 -15.76 14.86
C TRP A 20 2.15 -17.26 14.77
N ASP A 21 1.96 -18.00 15.84
CA ASP A 21 2.33 -19.42 15.91
C ASP A 21 1.37 -20.27 15.07
N LYS A 22 0.09 -19.94 15.10
CA LYS A 22 -0.95 -20.58 14.30
C LYS A 22 -1.08 -20.01 12.88
N GLN A 23 -0.52 -18.83 12.63
CA GLN A 23 -0.67 -18.08 11.37
C GLN A 23 -2.14 -17.73 11.06
N GLU A 24 -2.92 -17.37 12.07
CA GLU A 24 -4.35 -17.13 12.00
C GLU A 24 -4.74 -15.73 12.47
N ILE A 25 -5.76 -15.17 11.83
CA ILE A 25 -6.41 -13.95 12.29
C ILE A 25 -7.46 -14.34 13.33
N LEU A 26 -7.22 -14.01 14.60
CA LEU A 26 -8.15 -14.29 15.69
C LEU A 26 -9.35 -13.34 15.67
N ALA A 27 -9.10 -12.06 15.40
CA ALA A 27 -10.14 -11.04 15.27
C ALA A 27 -9.67 -9.89 14.38
N ASN A 28 -10.60 -9.23 13.74
CA ASN A 28 -10.36 -7.96 13.02
C ASN A 28 -11.57 -7.05 13.10
N GLY A 29 -11.38 -5.79 12.77
CA GLY A 29 -12.50 -4.86 12.75
C GLY A 29 -12.09 -3.44 12.39
N ILE A 30 -13.10 -2.60 12.34
CA ILE A 30 -12.96 -1.17 12.07
C ILE A 30 -13.98 -0.40 12.92
N ILE A 31 -13.54 0.71 13.46
CA ILE A 31 -14.43 1.72 14.02
C ILE A 31 -14.38 2.92 13.07
N GLU A 32 -15.53 3.30 12.56
CA GLU A 32 -15.69 4.38 11.59
C GLU A 32 -16.46 5.56 12.15
N ARG A 33 -16.32 6.71 11.49
CA ARG A 33 -17.01 7.97 11.85
C ARG A 33 -16.75 8.39 13.30
N LEU A 34 -15.47 8.35 13.69
CA LEU A 34 -15.06 8.89 14.99
C LEU A 34 -15.49 10.35 15.14
N ASP A 35 -15.74 10.78 16.38
CA ASP A 35 -16.21 12.12 16.74
C ASP A 35 -17.58 12.48 16.14
N THR A 36 -18.37 11.49 15.74
CA THR A 36 -19.76 11.69 15.30
C THR A 36 -20.73 10.93 16.22
N LYS A 37 -22.04 11.27 16.09
CA LYS A 37 -23.10 10.54 16.82
C LYS A 37 -23.34 9.15 16.24
N ASP A 38 -22.94 8.94 14.97
CA ASP A 38 -23.22 7.75 14.16
C ASP A 38 -21.97 6.89 13.95
N SER A 39 -21.09 6.80 14.96
CA SER A 39 -19.94 5.91 14.90
C SER A 39 -20.42 4.46 14.84
N VAL A 40 -19.76 3.67 14.01
CA VAL A 40 -20.05 2.24 13.81
C VAL A 40 -18.79 1.43 14.04
N CYS A 41 -18.89 0.41 14.89
CA CYS A 41 -17.84 -0.57 15.06
C CYS A 41 -18.26 -1.89 14.38
N LEU A 42 -17.48 -2.32 13.40
CA LEU A 42 -17.59 -3.65 12.81
C LEU A 42 -16.51 -4.53 13.43
N HIS A 43 -16.92 -5.64 14.04
CA HIS A 43 -16.05 -6.59 14.73
C HIS A 43 -16.29 -7.99 14.20
N GLN A 44 -15.21 -8.70 13.88
CA GLN A 44 -15.24 -10.07 13.38
C GLN A 44 -14.26 -10.93 14.16
N VAL A 45 -14.71 -12.02 14.70
CA VAL A 45 -13.88 -13.06 15.34
C VAL A 45 -13.89 -14.30 14.45
N GLN A 46 -12.79 -15.00 14.37
CA GLN A 46 -12.67 -16.24 13.61
C GLN A 46 -13.74 -17.24 14.05
N GLY A 47 -14.48 -17.78 13.06
CA GLY A 47 -15.55 -18.76 13.31
C GLY A 47 -16.85 -18.21 13.92
N LYS A 48 -16.99 -16.88 14.07
CA LYS A 48 -18.21 -16.23 14.53
C LYS A 48 -18.79 -15.29 13.46
N ASP A 49 -20.06 -14.95 13.59
CA ASP A 49 -20.70 -13.96 12.72
C ASP A 49 -20.13 -12.56 12.95
N LYS A 50 -20.14 -11.77 11.89
CA LYS A 50 -19.71 -10.36 11.96
C LYS A 50 -20.71 -9.57 12.79
N MET A 51 -20.21 -8.82 13.75
CA MET A 51 -21.00 -7.98 14.63
C MET A 51 -20.88 -6.50 14.22
N GLU A 52 -21.99 -5.79 14.30
CA GLU A 52 -22.06 -4.36 14.13
C GLU A 52 -22.56 -3.71 15.45
N ILE A 53 -21.80 -2.76 15.97
CA ILE A 53 -22.14 -1.99 17.16
C ILE A 53 -22.22 -0.53 16.74
N ALA A 54 -23.42 0.02 16.80
CA ALA A 54 -23.65 1.46 16.63
C ALA A 54 -23.52 2.18 17.99
N GLY A 55 -22.90 3.35 17.98
CA GLY A 55 -22.77 4.16 19.19
C GLY A 55 -21.84 5.35 18.99
N ARG A 56 -21.73 6.18 20.03
CA ARG A 56 -20.82 7.32 20.00
C ARG A 56 -19.40 6.88 20.37
N CYS A 57 -18.44 7.10 19.49
CA CYS A 57 -17.02 6.96 19.75
C CYS A 57 -16.32 8.32 19.57
N PRO A 58 -16.08 9.06 20.67
CA PRO A 58 -15.69 10.47 20.60
C PRO A 58 -14.27 10.71 20.10
N ASP A 59 -13.37 9.76 20.29
CA ASP A 59 -11.95 9.92 19.94
C ASP A 59 -11.23 8.56 19.76
N HIS A 60 -9.96 8.61 19.39
CA HIS A 60 -9.13 7.44 19.18
C HIS A 60 -8.90 6.62 20.46
N LYS A 61 -8.84 7.28 21.63
CA LYS A 61 -8.68 6.61 22.92
C LYS A 61 -9.91 5.76 23.24
N ALA A 62 -11.10 6.33 23.07
CA ALA A 62 -12.37 5.61 23.24
C ALA A 62 -12.49 4.45 22.24
N ALA A 63 -12.04 4.64 21.01
CA ALA A 63 -12.00 3.56 20.01
C ALA A 63 -11.09 2.40 20.44
N ILE A 64 -9.88 2.68 20.89
CA ILE A 64 -8.95 1.64 21.34
C ILE A 64 -9.47 0.96 22.61
N GLN A 65 -10.08 1.69 23.55
CA GLN A 65 -10.74 1.12 24.73
C GLN A 65 -11.88 0.17 24.34
N LEU A 66 -12.70 0.54 23.34
CA LEU A 66 -13.76 -0.32 22.83
C LEU A 66 -13.18 -1.60 22.20
N ILE A 67 -12.14 -1.47 21.38
CA ILE A 67 -11.44 -2.63 20.79
C ILE A 67 -10.96 -3.58 21.89
N MET A 68 -10.27 -3.07 22.93
CA MET A 68 -9.78 -3.89 24.03
C MET A 68 -10.92 -4.62 24.75
N LYS A 69 -12.05 -3.93 25.02
CA LYS A 69 -13.22 -4.55 25.64
C LYS A 69 -13.82 -5.65 24.78
N LEU A 70 -13.89 -5.45 23.47
CA LEU A 70 -14.43 -6.43 22.53
C LEU A 70 -13.53 -7.67 22.46
N LEU A 71 -12.20 -7.50 22.42
CA LEU A 71 -11.26 -8.61 22.31
C LEU A 71 -11.34 -9.59 23.50
N VAL A 72 -11.70 -9.13 24.69
CA VAL A 72 -11.85 -9.96 25.92
C VAL A 72 -13.31 -10.18 26.33
N SER A 73 -14.27 -9.82 25.52
CA SER A 73 -15.69 -9.99 25.80
C SER A 73 -16.02 -11.49 25.92
N LYS A 74 -16.88 -11.87 26.89
CA LYS A 74 -17.34 -13.27 27.01
C LYS A 74 -18.10 -13.75 25.78
N GLU A 75 -18.84 -12.87 25.12
CA GLU A 75 -19.69 -13.20 23.98
C GLU A 75 -18.95 -13.04 22.64
N TYR A 76 -18.21 -11.95 22.51
CA TYR A 76 -17.59 -11.53 21.24
C TYR A 76 -16.05 -11.58 21.27
N GLY A 77 -15.46 -12.05 22.36
CA GLY A 77 -14.01 -12.03 22.51
C GLY A 77 -13.29 -13.11 21.70
N ALA A 78 -12.04 -12.81 21.40
CA ALA A 78 -11.09 -13.69 20.74
C ALA A 78 -10.00 -14.22 21.69
N ILE A 79 -9.81 -13.56 22.83
CA ILE A 79 -8.82 -13.90 23.88
C ILE A 79 -9.45 -13.77 25.25
N GLU A 80 -8.88 -14.47 26.23
CA GLU A 80 -9.39 -14.45 27.61
C GLU A 80 -8.98 -13.17 28.36
N ASP A 81 -7.76 -12.70 28.13
CA ASP A 81 -7.19 -11.55 28.80
C ASP A 81 -6.21 -10.77 27.90
N LEU A 82 -6.10 -9.47 28.08
CA LEU A 82 -5.19 -8.61 27.29
C LEU A 82 -3.71 -8.91 27.53
N SER A 83 -3.35 -9.53 28.64
CA SER A 83 -1.95 -9.89 28.97
C SER A 83 -1.34 -10.92 28.02
N VAL A 84 -2.17 -11.65 27.25
CA VAL A 84 -1.67 -12.57 26.21
C VAL A 84 -1.14 -11.85 24.97
N ILE A 85 -1.44 -10.55 24.82
CA ILE A 85 -0.92 -9.73 23.71
C ILE A 85 0.57 -9.48 23.94
N SER A 86 1.39 -10.05 23.08
CA SER A 86 2.85 -9.96 23.19
C SER A 86 3.39 -8.62 22.67
N ALA A 87 2.78 -8.07 21.64
CA ALA A 87 3.22 -6.84 20.99
C ALA A 87 2.06 -6.09 20.33
N VAL A 88 2.17 -4.76 20.25
CA VAL A 88 1.26 -3.91 19.47
C VAL A 88 2.05 -3.25 18.35
N GLY A 89 1.59 -3.43 17.11
CA GLY A 89 2.10 -2.70 15.96
C GLY A 89 1.21 -1.53 15.62
N HIS A 90 1.82 -0.40 15.24
CA HIS A 90 1.13 0.80 14.79
C HIS A 90 1.58 1.16 13.38
N ARG A 91 0.64 1.36 12.47
CA ARG A 91 0.95 1.97 11.20
C ARG A 91 1.24 3.45 11.41
N VAL A 92 2.37 3.93 10.89
CA VAL A 92 2.77 5.33 10.88
C VAL A 92 2.96 5.75 9.42
N ALA A 93 2.21 6.74 8.99
CA ALA A 93 2.22 7.14 7.58
C ALA A 93 3.55 7.76 7.16
N HIS A 94 4.21 8.53 8.04
CA HIS A 94 5.40 9.27 7.67
C HIS A 94 6.46 9.27 8.76
N GLY A 95 7.66 8.79 8.42
CA GLY A 95 8.81 8.72 9.32
C GLY A 95 9.85 9.83 9.15
N GLY A 96 9.65 10.76 8.20
CA GLY A 96 10.65 11.75 7.83
C GLY A 96 11.93 11.09 7.29
N GLU A 97 13.06 11.76 7.46
CA GLU A 97 14.38 11.23 7.11
C GLU A 97 15.00 10.37 8.23
N ARG A 98 14.36 10.34 9.41
CA ARG A 98 14.95 9.73 10.60
C ARG A 98 14.75 8.22 10.66
N PHE A 99 13.75 7.71 9.96
CA PHE A 99 13.36 6.31 10.06
C PHE A 99 13.40 5.64 8.68
N SER A 100 14.41 4.80 8.49
CA SER A 100 14.58 3.95 7.29
C SER A 100 14.05 2.52 7.50
N ASN A 101 13.50 2.23 8.68
CA ASN A 101 12.96 0.92 9.07
C ASN A 101 11.80 1.10 10.03
N SER A 102 11.02 0.04 10.23
CA SER A 102 10.13 -0.08 11.38
C SER A 102 10.92 -0.09 12.68
N VAL A 103 10.37 0.47 13.77
CA VAL A 103 11.10 0.72 15.02
C VAL A 103 10.27 0.41 16.27
N ILE A 104 10.95 0.06 17.37
CA ILE A 104 10.33 0.00 18.70
C ILE A 104 10.05 1.43 19.16
N ILE A 105 8.84 1.68 19.65
CA ILE A 105 8.39 3.00 20.09
C ILE A 105 8.84 3.25 21.52
N THR A 106 9.93 3.99 21.67
CA THR A 106 10.38 4.61 22.92
C THR A 106 9.85 6.05 23.01
N ASP A 107 10.01 6.71 24.18
CA ASP A 107 9.65 8.14 24.31
C ASP A 107 10.43 9.01 23.34
N LYS A 108 11.69 8.68 23.05
CA LYS A 108 12.51 9.37 22.06
C LYS A 108 11.93 9.23 20.64
N VAL A 109 11.47 8.04 20.28
CA VAL A 109 10.86 7.76 18.97
C VAL A 109 9.52 8.49 18.86
N LEU A 110 8.67 8.42 19.89
CA LEU A 110 7.38 9.13 19.92
C LEU A 110 7.56 10.64 19.79
N ASN A 111 8.52 11.21 20.50
CA ASN A 111 8.85 12.64 20.38
C ASN A 111 9.37 12.99 18.97
N ALA A 112 10.13 12.11 18.34
CA ALA A 112 10.56 12.31 16.96
C ALA A 112 9.37 12.34 15.97
N PHE A 113 8.37 11.46 16.13
CA PHE A 113 7.13 11.51 15.34
C PHE A 113 6.35 12.80 15.55
N LYS A 114 6.25 13.31 16.80
CA LYS A 114 5.62 14.60 17.09
C LYS A 114 6.29 15.75 16.35
N GLN A 115 7.64 15.77 16.31
CA GLN A 115 8.42 16.81 15.63
C GLN A 115 8.25 16.85 14.11
N ILE A 116 7.86 15.73 13.49
CA ILE A 116 7.68 15.61 12.03
C ILE A 116 6.21 15.52 11.62
N SER A 117 5.27 15.77 12.54
CA SER A 117 3.84 15.66 12.26
C SER A 117 3.36 16.57 11.12
N ASP A 118 4.01 17.72 10.93
CA ASP A 118 3.72 18.67 9.86
C ASP A 118 4.00 18.11 8.44
N LEU A 119 4.82 17.05 8.32
CA LEU A 119 5.06 16.39 7.04
C LEU A 119 3.85 15.54 6.57
N ALA A 120 3.00 15.11 7.50
CA ALA A 120 1.80 14.35 7.20
C ALA A 120 0.64 14.76 8.13
N PRO A 121 0.14 16.01 8.03
CA PRO A 121 -0.81 16.58 8.98
C PRO A 121 -2.18 15.88 9.01
N LEU A 122 -2.52 15.16 7.94
CA LEU A 122 -3.76 14.38 7.84
C LEU A 122 -3.63 12.95 8.38
N HIS A 123 -2.43 12.52 8.82
CA HIS A 123 -2.16 11.14 9.21
C HIS A 123 -1.39 11.04 10.53
N ASN A 124 -0.20 11.61 10.62
CA ASN A 124 0.69 11.46 11.77
C ASN A 124 0.07 11.86 13.12
N PRO A 125 -0.67 12.98 13.24
CA PRO A 125 -1.33 13.32 14.50
C PRO A 125 -2.23 12.21 15.03
N TYR A 126 -3.02 11.58 14.15
CA TYR A 126 -3.93 10.50 14.52
C TYR A 126 -3.19 9.18 14.82
N ASN A 127 -2.10 8.90 14.09
CA ASN A 127 -1.24 7.77 14.40
C ASN A 127 -0.63 7.92 15.82
N ILE A 128 -0.16 9.13 16.17
CA ILE A 128 0.40 9.45 17.50
C ILE A 128 -0.66 9.28 18.58
N LEU A 129 -1.88 9.80 18.41
CA LEU A 129 -2.98 9.60 19.35
C LEU A 129 -3.26 8.12 19.61
N GLY A 130 -3.25 7.31 18.56
CA GLY A 130 -3.40 5.86 18.68
C GLY A 130 -2.27 5.20 19.48
N ILE A 131 -1.03 5.59 19.21
CA ILE A 131 0.15 5.10 19.95
C ILE A 131 0.06 5.47 21.45
N GLU A 132 -0.25 6.73 21.77
CA GLU A 132 -0.36 7.20 23.14
C GLU A 132 -1.46 6.46 23.91
N ALA A 133 -2.63 6.31 23.29
CA ALA A 133 -3.75 5.57 23.87
C ALA A 133 -3.40 4.08 24.11
N ALA A 134 -2.77 3.42 23.17
CA ALA A 134 -2.38 2.02 23.34
C ALA A 134 -1.31 1.84 24.43
N ARG A 135 -0.33 2.75 24.50
CA ARG A 135 0.70 2.73 25.57
C ARG A 135 0.09 2.95 26.95
N GLU A 136 -0.89 3.83 27.08
CA GLU A 136 -1.60 4.06 28.35
C GLU A 136 -2.41 2.82 28.79
N LEU A 137 -3.09 2.16 27.84
CA LEU A 137 -3.94 1.00 28.13
C LEU A 137 -3.15 -0.31 28.32
N MET A 138 -1.97 -0.40 27.69
CA MET A 138 -1.10 -1.58 27.72
C MET A 138 0.36 -1.17 28.02
N PRO A 139 0.67 -0.65 29.23
CA PRO A 139 1.97 -0.05 29.52
C PRO A 139 3.13 -1.07 29.51
N ASN A 140 2.82 -2.35 29.72
CA ASN A 140 3.82 -3.42 29.78
C ASN A 140 3.98 -4.17 28.44
N VAL A 141 3.24 -3.79 27.40
CA VAL A 141 3.30 -4.43 26.08
C VAL A 141 4.18 -3.60 25.16
N SER A 142 5.13 -4.26 24.49
CA SER A 142 6.02 -3.59 23.52
C SER A 142 5.23 -3.01 22.36
N GLN A 143 5.52 -1.74 22.02
CA GLN A 143 4.85 -1.00 20.95
C GLN A 143 5.84 -0.78 19.81
N MET A 144 5.42 -1.06 18.57
CA MET A 144 6.24 -0.92 17.36
C MET A 144 5.56 -0.04 16.33
N ALA A 145 6.35 0.74 15.61
CA ALA A 145 5.89 1.53 14.46
C ALA A 145 6.34 0.88 13.15
N VAL A 146 5.39 0.58 12.28
CA VAL A 146 5.62 0.19 10.87
C VAL A 146 5.35 1.40 10.01
N ILE A 147 6.36 1.83 9.25
CA ILE A 147 6.41 3.17 8.65
C ILE A 147 6.32 3.07 7.13
N ASP A 148 5.27 3.64 6.52
CA ASP A 148 5.00 3.53 5.08
C ASP A 148 6.10 4.16 4.21
N THR A 149 6.74 5.24 4.67
CA THR A 149 7.79 5.95 3.91
C THR A 149 9.19 5.34 4.09
N ALA A 150 9.36 4.41 5.03
CA ALA A 150 10.68 3.86 5.37
C ALA A 150 11.33 3.11 4.21
N TRP A 151 10.55 2.39 3.40
CA TRP A 151 11.01 1.67 2.21
C TRP A 151 11.78 2.56 1.22
N HIS A 152 11.35 3.81 1.07
CA HIS A 152 11.89 4.75 0.09
C HIS A 152 13.12 5.53 0.58
N GLN A 153 13.61 5.27 1.80
CA GLN A 153 14.78 5.98 2.34
C GLN A 153 16.10 5.55 1.68
N THR A 154 16.07 4.57 0.80
CA THR A 154 17.23 4.15 -0.02
C THR A 154 17.44 4.99 -1.28
N MET A 155 16.50 5.89 -1.62
CA MET A 155 16.62 6.77 -2.78
C MET A 155 17.86 7.67 -2.67
N PRO A 156 18.67 7.79 -3.73
CA PRO A 156 19.84 8.71 -3.75
C PRO A 156 19.40 10.17 -3.71
N LYS A 157 20.30 11.04 -3.22
CA LYS A 157 20.03 12.46 -3.02
C LYS A 157 19.55 13.20 -4.29
N HIS A 158 20.15 12.90 -5.44
CA HIS A 158 19.80 13.51 -6.72
C HIS A 158 18.42 13.08 -7.27
N ILE A 159 17.80 12.07 -6.68
CA ILE A 159 16.46 11.60 -7.05
C ILE A 159 15.42 12.17 -6.09
N TYR A 160 15.71 12.18 -4.77
CA TYR A 160 14.72 12.65 -3.82
C TYR A 160 14.64 14.18 -3.69
N LEU A 161 15.64 14.94 -4.13
CA LEU A 161 15.59 16.40 -4.10
C LEU A 161 14.78 16.98 -5.27
N TYR A 162 14.02 18.01 -4.97
CA TYR A 162 13.39 18.84 -5.98
C TYR A 162 14.32 19.96 -6.44
N ALA A 163 14.18 20.38 -7.69
CA ALA A 163 14.88 21.54 -8.23
C ALA A 163 14.21 22.86 -7.75
N LEU A 164 14.12 23.01 -6.44
CA LEU A 164 13.57 24.15 -5.70
C LEU A 164 14.69 24.78 -4.87
N PRO A 165 14.51 25.98 -4.25
CA PRO A 165 15.53 26.57 -3.39
C PRO A 165 16.02 25.55 -2.35
N TYR A 166 17.33 25.26 -2.37
CA TYR A 166 17.92 24.19 -1.57
C TYR A 166 17.71 24.39 -0.07
N GLU A 167 17.61 25.64 0.39
CA GLU A 167 17.29 26.01 1.76
C GLU A 167 15.94 25.44 2.26
N TRP A 168 14.99 25.18 1.34
CA TRP A 168 13.72 24.56 1.71
C TRP A 168 13.91 23.10 2.13
N TYR A 169 14.83 22.40 1.49
CA TYR A 169 15.23 21.09 1.97
C TYR A 169 15.93 21.18 3.33
N GLU A 170 16.89 22.08 3.47
CA GLU A 170 17.64 22.19 4.72
C GLU A 170 16.75 22.55 5.92
N LYS A 171 15.84 23.51 5.73
CA LYS A 171 15.00 24.05 6.80
C LYS A 171 13.74 23.24 7.04
N TYR A 172 13.04 22.83 5.98
CA TYR A 172 11.70 22.25 6.06
C TYR A 172 11.67 20.78 5.65
N LYS A 173 12.82 20.20 5.25
CA LYS A 173 12.92 18.82 4.78
C LYS A 173 12.03 18.52 3.57
N ILE A 174 11.88 19.52 2.68
CA ILE A 174 11.13 19.38 1.43
C ILE A 174 11.93 18.51 0.47
N ARG A 175 11.46 17.27 0.29
CA ARG A 175 12.02 16.26 -0.60
C ARG A 175 10.94 15.26 -0.99
N ARG A 176 11.24 14.39 -1.97
CA ARG A 176 10.44 13.21 -2.25
C ARG A 176 10.59 12.19 -1.12
N TYR A 177 9.48 11.69 -0.58
CA TYR A 177 9.44 10.63 0.43
C TYR A 177 8.90 9.33 -0.14
N GLY A 178 7.80 9.39 -0.90
CA GLY A 178 7.11 8.20 -1.41
C GLY A 178 6.22 7.54 -0.37
N PHE A 179 5.26 6.73 -0.84
CA PHE A 179 4.25 6.05 -0.03
C PHE A 179 4.01 4.64 -0.56
N HIS A 180 3.12 3.87 0.06
CA HIS A 180 2.87 2.45 -0.23
C HIS A 180 4.11 1.56 -0.07
N GLY A 181 5.05 1.94 0.80
CA GLY A 181 6.33 1.25 0.95
C GLY A 181 6.20 -0.21 1.36
N THR A 182 5.27 -0.53 2.25
CA THR A 182 4.96 -1.92 2.67
C THR A 182 4.48 -2.78 1.50
N SER A 183 3.63 -2.22 0.64
CA SER A 183 3.19 -2.89 -0.58
C SER A 183 4.36 -3.15 -1.53
N PHE A 184 5.20 -2.16 -1.80
CA PHE A 184 6.37 -2.31 -2.67
C PHE A 184 7.38 -3.32 -2.12
N LEU A 185 7.61 -3.32 -0.82
CA LEU A 185 8.46 -4.30 -0.16
C LEU A 185 7.94 -5.73 -0.40
N TYR A 186 6.67 -5.98 -0.08
CA TYR A 186 6.06 -7.30 -0.29
C TYR A 186 6.18 -7.76 -1.74
N VAL A 187 5.67 -6.94 -2.65
CA VAL A 187 5.59 -7.28 -4.08
C VAL A 187 6.97 -7.45 -4.70
N SER A 188 7.96 -6.63 -4.31
CA SER A 188 9.32 -6.76 -4.84
C SER A 188 9.97 -8.10 -4.44
N ARG A 189 9.77 -8.54 -3.20
CA ARG A 189 10.29 -9.82 -2.70
C ARG A 189 9.58 -11.01 -3.35
N ARG A 190 8.27 -10.93 -3.56
CA ARG A 190 7.52 -11.96 -4.28
C ARG A 190 7.93 -12.04 -5.75
N ALA A 191 8.10 -10.90 -6.42
CA ALA A 191 8.57 -10.86 -7.81
C ALA A 191 9.96 -11.49 -7.96
N ALA A 192 10.88 -11.28 -7.01
CA ALA A 192 12.19 -11.91 -7.02
C ALA A 192 12.08 -13.45 -6.93
N VAL A 193 11.19 -13.96 -6.07
CA VAL A 193 10.90 -15.41 -5.98
C VAL A 193 10.41 -15.96 -7.31
N LEU A 194 9.46 -15.29 -7.96
CA LEU A 194 8.92 -15.70 -9.26
C LEU A 194 9.95 -15.61 -10.39
N LEU A 195 10.94 -14.72 -10.27
CA LEU A 195 12.06 -14.62 -11.20
C LEU A 195 13.15 -15.67 -10.93
N GLY A 196 13.10 -16.37 -9.80
CA GLY A 196 14.16 -17.29 -9.36
C GLY A 196 15.50 -16.58 -9.08
N LYS A 197 15.44 -15.31 -8.62
CA LYS A 197 16.60 -14.45 -8.40
C LYS A 197 16.72 -14.04 -6.93
N ASP A 198 17.95 -13.73 -6.52
CA ASP A 198 18.13 -12.97 -5.28
C ASP A 198 17.42 -11.61 -5.42
N PRO A 199 16.63 -11.18 -4.43
CA PRO A 199 15.94 -9.88 -4.49
C PRO A 199 16.90 -8.70 -4.74
N PHE A 200 18.16 -8.79 -4.31
CA PHE A 200 19.18 -7.75 -4.52
C PHE A 200 19.87 -7.79 -5.89
N GLU A 201 19.46 -8.71 -6.76
CA GLU A 201 19.86 -8.77 -8.17
C GLU A 201 18.74 -8.36 -9.12
N CYS A 202 17.55 -7.96 -8.58
CA CYS A 202 16.37 -7.62 -9.37
C CYS A 202 16.25 -6.14 -9.64
N ASN A 203 15.93 -5.80 -10.89
CA ASN A 203 15.45 -4.49 -11.30
C ASN A 203 13.99 -4.58 -11.73
N LEU A 204 13.09 -3.83 -11.07
CA LEU A 204 11.66 -3.95 -11.27
C LEU A 204 11.00 -2.57 -11.44
N VAL A 205 9.89 -2.52 -12.16
CA VAL A 205 8.91 -1.44 -12.04
C VAL A 205 7.62 -2.02 -11.47
N ILE A 206 7.23 -1.56 -10.29
CA ILE A 206 6.01 -2.01 -9.62
C ILE A 206 4.95 -0.93 -9.71
N CYS A 207 3.77 -1.30 -10.22
CA CYS A 207 2.62 -0.46 -10.43
C CYS A 207 1.55 -0.78 -9.38
N HIS A 208 1.54 -0.03 -8.27
CA HIS A 208 0.49 -0.10 -7.25
C HIS A 208 -0.67 0.78 -7.69
N ILE A 209 -1.72 0.17 -8.25
CA ILE A 209 -2.87 0.88 -8.83
C ILE A 209 -4.11 0.56 -7.99
N GLY A 210 -4.43 1.47 -7.06
CA GLY A 210 -5.64 1.44 -6.24
C GLY A 210 -6.47 2.71 -6.44
N ASN A 211 -7.14 3.19 -5.40
CA ASN A 211 -7.71 4.55 -5.39
C ASN A 211 -6.59 5.60 -5.32
N GLY A 212 -5.55 5.36 -4.50
CA GLY A 212 -4.24 5.99 -4.66
C GLY A 212 -3.41 5.19 -5.64
N VAL A 213 -2.61 5.86 -6.47
CA VAL A 213 -1.77 5.22 -7.50
C VAL A 213 -0.34 5.67 -7.32
N SER A 214 0.60 4.72 -7.27
CA SER A 214 2.01 5.02 -7.30
C SER A 214 2.80 3.93 -8.02
N LEU A 215 3.92 4.32 -8.63
CA LEU A 215 4.91 3.41 -9.17
C LEU A 215 6.20 3.52 -8.38
N ASN A 216 6.92 2.41 -8.29
CA ASN A 216 8.25 2.36 -7.69
C ASN A 216 9.24 1.71 -8.66
N ALA A 217 10.35 2.39 -8.90
CA ALA A 217 11.52 1.84 -9.56
C ALA A 217 12.38 1.13 -8.53
N ILE A 218 12.57 -0.17 -8.69
CA ILE A 218 13.45 -0.98 -7.87
C ILE A 218 14.75 -1.23 -8.62
N LYS A 219 15.87 -0.90 -8.00
CA LYS A 219 17.21 -1.18 -8.53
C LYS A 219 17.99 -2.03 -7.54
N TYR A 220 18.40 -3.21 -7.96
CA TYR A 220 19.10 -4.17 -7.10
C TYR A 220 18.37 -4.40 -5.77
N GLY A 221 17.03 -4.59 -5.84
CA GLY A 221 16.17 -4.84 -4.68
C GLY A 221 15.90 -3.66 -3.76
N PHE A 222 16.38 -2.47 -4.08
CA PHE A 222 16.18 -1.23 -3.31
C PHE A 222 15.21 -0.29 -4.02
N SER A 223 14.42 0.47 -3.26
CA SER A 223 13.68 1.59 -3.82
C SER A 223 14.63 2.66 -4.35
N TYR A 224 14.63 2.86 -5.66
CA TYR A 224 15.52 3.79 -6.34
C TYR A 224 14.82 5.11 -6.67
N ASP A 225 13.55 5.04 -7.13
CA ASP A 225 12.69 6.18 -7.38
C ASP A 225 11.23 5.80 -7.14
N THR A 226 10.36 6.77 -6.87
CA THR A 226 8.92 6.54 -6.66
C THR A 226 8.11 7.74 -7.13
N SER A 227 6.89 7.50 -7.62
CA SER A 227 6.08 8.56 -8.25
C SER A 227 5.39 9.51 -7.27
N MET A 228 5.03 9.07 -6.07
CA MET A 228 4.55 9.97 -5.03
C MET A 228 5.71 10.75 -4.46
N GLY A 229 5.49 12.03 -4.15
CA GLY A 229 6.54 12.98 -3.82
C GLY A 229 6.64 13.32 -2.33
N PHE A 230 6.71 14.61 -2.05
CA PHE A 230 6.63 15.19 -0.70
C PHE A 230 5.33 14.79 -0.01
N THR A 231 4.23 14.74 -0.78
CA THR A 231 2.92 14.25 -0.36
C THR A 231 2.41 13.17 -1.33
N PRO A 232 1.31 12.46 -1.00
CA PRO A 232 0.70 11.50 -1.92
C PRO A 232 -0.02 12.15 -3.12
N LEU A 233 0.17 13.44 -3.40
CA LEU A 233 -0.48 14.15 -4.51
C LEU A 233 0.26 14.01 -5.83
N GLU A 234 1.60 14.08 -5.82
CA GLU A 234 2.47 14.00 -7.00
C GLU A 234 2.39 12.63 -7.68
N GLY A 235 2.63 12.58 -8.99
CA GLY A 235 2.80 11.37 -9.78
C GLY A 235 1.62 11.04 -10.67
N LEU A 236 1.02 9.88 -10.46
CA LEU A 236 -0.01 9.31 -11.32
C LEU A 236 -1.37 10.00 -11.12
N ILE A 237 -2.25 9.84 -12.11
CA ILE A 237 -3.66 10.19 -11.99
C ILE A 237 -4.30 9.18 -11.03
N MET A 238 -5.05 9.67 -10.03
CA MET A 238 -5.66 8.83 -9.00
C MET A 238 -7.19 9.00 -9.01
N GLY A 239 -7.88 8.34 -8.12
CA GLY A 239 -9.35 8.46 -8.05
C GLY A 239 -9.84 9.90 -7.94
N THR A 240 -9.23 10.68 -7.02
CA THR A 240 -9.60 12.06 -6.74
C THR A 240 -8.44 13.04 -6.72
N ARG A 241 -7.19 12.56 -6.85
CA ARG A 241 -5.96 13.38 -6.83
C ARG A 241 -5.47 13.62 -8.25
N ALA A 242 -4.97 14.82 -8.51
CA ALA A 242 -4.55 15.27 -9.84
C ALA A 242 -3.33 14.49 -10.39
N GLY A 243 -2.36 14.14 -9.54
CA GLY A 243 -1.03 13.74 -9.96
C GLY A 243 -0.26 14.92 -10.55
N ASP A 244 0.73 14.62 -11.42
CA ASP A 244 1.58 15.65 -12.04
C ASP A 244 0.79 16.58 -12.94
N HIS A 245 1.01 17.86 -12.77
CA HIS A 245 0.54 18.94 -13.63
C HIS A 245 1.48 20.16 -13.52
N ASP A 246 1.30 21.14 -14.37
CA ASP A 246 2.06 22.37 -14.29
C ASP A 246 1.64 23.16 -13.02
N ALA A 247 2.59 23.37 -12.10
CA ALA A 247 2.36 24.09 -10.85
C ALA A 247 1.87 25.54 -11.04
N ALA A 248 2.12 26.15 -12.22
CA ALA A 248 1.61 27.48 -12.54
C ALA A 248 0.09 27.50 -12.70
N ILE A 249 -0.55 26.35 -12.98
CA ILE A 249 -2.02 26.23 -13.07
C ILE A 249 -2.64 26.55 -11.71
N ASP A 250 -2.04 26.08 -10.61
CA ASP A 250 -2.57 26.30 -9.26
C ASP A 250 -2.62 27.80 -8.95
N LEU A 251 -1.51 28.49 -9.20
CA LEU A 251 -1.40 29.94 -8.97
C LEU A 251 -2.35 30.72 -9.88
N PHE A 252 -2.46 30.31 -11.16
CA PHE A 252 -3.38 30.92 -12.10
C PHE A 252 -4.83 30.80 -11.64
N MET A 253 -5.28 29.61 -11.24
CA MET A 253 -6.66 29.35 -10.81
C MET A 253 -6.97 30.02 -9.47
N MET A 254 -6.03 30.01 -8.51
CA MET A 254 -6.19 30.76 -7.25
C MET A 254 -6.39 32.25 -7.51
N ASN A 255 -5.65 32.82 -8.47
CA ASN A 255 -5.85 34.24 -8.84
C ASN A 255 -7.16 34.47 -9.62
N LYS A 256 -7.51 33.56 -10.55
CA LYS A 256 -8.69 33.71 -11.43
C LYS A 256 -10.00 33.57 -10.66
N GLU A 257 -10.13 32.51 -9.86
CA GLU A 257 -11.34 32.13 -9.13
C GLU A 257 -11.33 32.56 -7.66
N LYS A 258 -10.22 33.19 -7.22
CA LYS A 258 -10.00 33.63 -5.83
C LYS A 258 -10.03 32.49 -4.80
N TYR A 259 -9.62 31.29 -5.21
CA TYR A 259 -9.53 30.16 -4.29
C TYR A 259 -8.51 30.41 -3.18
N THR A 260 -8.88 30.08 -1.97
CA THR A 260 -7.95 29.99 -0.83
C THR A 260 -7.02 28.79 -0.97
N ILE A 261 -5.93 28.78 -0.22
CA ILE A 261 -5.00 27.62 -0.15
C ILE A 261 -5.76 26.34 0.23
N THR A 262 -6.69 26.42 1.17
CA THR A 262 -7.51 25.28 1.63
C THR A 262 -8.40 24.74 0.52
N GLU A 263 -9.05 25.62 -0.24
CA GLU A 263 -9.90 25.24 -1.37
C GLU A 263 -9.07 24.61 -2.49
N MET A 264 -7.93 25.21 -2.86
CA MET A 264 -7.04 24.64 -3.86
C MET A 264 -6.53 23.27 -3.43
N ASN A 265 -6.07 23.12 -2.20
CA ASN A 265 -5.67 21.82 -1.66
C ASN A 265 -6.80 20.78 -1.74
N SER A 266 -8.06 21.20 -1.46
CA SER A 266 -9.23 20.32 -1.61
C SER A 266 -9.49 19.93 -3.06
N ILE A 267 -9.35 20.86 -4.00
CA ILE A 267 -9.51 20.61 -5.45
C ILE A 267 -8.50 19.55 -5.91
N LEU A 268 -7.23 19.76 -5.61
CA LEU A 268 -6.15 18.87 -6.07
C LEU A 268 -6.23 17.46 -5.48
N ASN A 269 -6.67 17.33 -4.21
CA ASN A 269 -6.69 16.06 -3.51
C ASN A 269 -8.03 15.32 -3.58
N LYS A 270 -9.17 16.03 -3.73
CA LYS A 270 -10.51 15.45 -3.55
C LYS A 270 -11.47 15.65 -4.73
N LYS A 271 -11.13 16.53 -5.69
CA LYS A 271 -12.02 16.89 -6.80
C LYS A 271 -11.36 16.77 -8.18
N SER A 272 -10.14 16.26 -8.23
CA SER A 272 -9.34 16.07 -9.46
C SER A 272 -9.25 14.59 -9.83
N GLY A 273 -8.25 14.19 -10.59
CA GLY A 273 -8.03 12.82 -11.02
C GLY A 273 -9.18 12.30 -11.89
N ILE A 274 -9.52 11.01 -11.73
CA ILE A 274 -10.61 10.36 -12.46
C ILE A 274 -11.94 11.09 -12.22
N LEU A 275 -12.22 11.47 -10.97
CA LEU A 275 -13.42 12.26 -10.64
C LEU A 275 -13.44 13.59 -11.39
N GLY A 276 -12.31 14.29 -11.44
CA GLY A 276 -12.21 15.59 -12.13
C GLY A 276 -12.42 15.48 -13.64
N ILE A 277 -11.93 14.39 -14.27
CA ILE A 277 -12.09 14.14 -15.70
C ILE A 277 -13.52 13.72 -16.02
N THR A 278 -14.07 12.76 -15.29
CA THR A 278 -15.41 12.20 -15.56
C THR A 278 -16.54 13.11 -15.05
N GLY A 279 -16.27 13.91 -14.01
CA GLY A 279 -17.24 14.74 -13.32
C GLY A 279 -18.14 13.99 -12.32
N LYS A 280 -18.07 12.65 -12.25
CA LYS A 280 -18.99 11.85 -11.42
C LYS A 280 -18.47 10.50 -10.92
N TYR A 281 -17.53 9.86 -11.62
CA TYR A 281 -17.04 8.54 -11.29
C TYR A 281 -15.69 8.59 -10.59
N VAL A 282 -15.49 7.74 -9.60
CA VAL A 282 -14.21 7.51 -8.87
C VAL A 282 -13.79 6.05 -8.98
N ASP A 283 -14.74 5.12 -8.84
CA ASP A 283 -14.50 3.68 -8.93
C ASP A 283 -14.21 3.29 -10.38
N ARG A 284 -13.07 2.60 -10.60
CA ARG A 284 -12.65 2.20 -11.95
C ARG A 284 -13.62 1.22 -12.59
N ARG A 285 -14.35 0.44 -11.81
CA ARG A 285 -15.39 -0.48 -12.33
C ARG A 285 -16.50 0.31 -13.02
N ASP A 286 -16.96 1.38 -12.37
CA ASP A 286 -17.98 2.27 -12.95
C ASP A 286 -17.45 2.97 -14.19
N VAL A 287 -16.17 3.41 -14.15
CA VAL A 287 -15.53 4.07 -15.30
C VAL A 287 -15.40 3.13 -16.50
N GLU A 288 -14.95 1.88 -16.29
CA GLU A 288 -14.83 0.87 -17.33
C GLU A 288 -16.21 0.54 -17.93
N GLU A 289 -17.21 0.29 -17.10
CA GLU A 289 -18.59 0.01 -17.53
C GLU A 289 -19.17 1.16 -18.37
N MET A 290 -18.95 2.40 -17.93
CA MET A 290 -19.46 3.56 -18.68
C MET A 290 -18.70 3.82 -19.97
N ALA A 291 -17.39 3.53 -20.01
CA ALA A 291 -16.61 3.60 -21.25
C ALA A 291 -17.11 2.57 -22.29
N GLU A 292 -17.45 1.36 -21.86
CA GLU A 292 -18.06 0.33 -22.73
C GLU A 292 -19.43 0.78 -23.25
N LYS A 293 -20.21 1.49 -22.43
CA LYS A 293 -21.51 2.09 -22.84
C LYS A 293 -21.37 3.33 -23.71
N GLY A 294 -20.15 3.78 -23.99
CA GLY A 294 -19.89 4.87 -24.93
C GLY A 294 -19.65 6.24 -24.29
N ASP A 295 -19.52 6.35 -22.95
CA ASP A 295 -19.21 7.64 -22.29
C ASP A 295 -17.79 8.09 -22.66
N ASP A 296 -17.68 9.20 -23.38
CA ASP A 296 -16.40 9.71 -23.89
C ASP A 296 -15.47 10.20 -22.78
N LYS A 297 -16.01 10.74 -21.66
CA LYS A 297 -15.18 11.16 -20.52
C LYS A 297 -14.63 9.96 -19.76
N ALA A 298 -15.39 8.88 -19.68
CA ALA A 298 -14.91 7.64 -19.07
C ALA A 298 -13.79 7.01 -19.93
N LYS A 299 -13.94 6.98 -21.25
CA LYS A 299 -12.87 6.55 -22.17
C LYS A 299 -11.62 7.41 -22.03
N LEU A 300 -11.79 8.73 -22.04
CA LEU A 300 -10.70 9.69 -21.87
C LEU A 300 -9.97 9.47 -20.54
N ALA A 301 -10.69 9.24 -19.44
CA ALA A 301 -10.10 9.01 -18.12
C ALA A 301 -9.21 7.75 -18.10
N ILE A 302 -9.68 6.65 -18.72
CA ILE A 302 -8.90 5.40 -18.87
C ILE A 302 -7.65 5.66 -19.73
N ASP A 303 -7.78 6.37 -20.84
CA ASP A 303 -6.66 6.64 -21.73
C ASP A 303 -5.62 7.54 -21.08
N MET A 304 -6.03 8.58 -20.36
CA MET A 304 -5.12 9.48 -19.61
C MET A 304 -4.39 8.74 -18.50
N GLU A 305 -5.10 7.92 -17.71
CA GLU A 305 -4.50 7.13 -16.63
C GLU A 305 -3.48 6.14 -17.17
N SER A 306 -3.86 5.32 -18.15
CA SER A 306 -3.00 4.32 -18.78
C SER A 306 -1.77 4.94 -19.43
N TYR A 307 -1.94 6.09 -20.14
CA TYR A 307 -0.83 6.83 -20.75
C TYR A 307 0.16 7.35 -19.70
N ARG A 308 -0.33 7.89 -18.59
CA ARG A 308 0.52 8.37 -17.50
C ARG A 308 1.32 7.23 -16.87
N ILE A 309 0.69 6.08 -16.62
CA ILE A 309 1.35 4.89 -16.07
C ILE A 309 2.43 4.39 -17.06
N LYS A 310 2.12 4.29 -18.36
CA LYS A 310 3.08 3.95 -19.42
C LYS A 310 4.32 4.84 -19.40
N LYS A 311 4.15 6.15 -19.32
CA LYS A 311 5.27 7.11 -19.24
C LYS A 311 6.19 6.83 -18.06
N TYR A 312 5.61 6.55 -16.90
CA TYR A 312 6.39 6.25 -15.70
C TYR A 312 7.11 4.90 -15.80
N ILE A 313 6.48 3.86 -16.39
CA ILE A 313 7.17 2.58 -16.66
C ILE A 313 8.41 2.83 -17.53
N GLY A 314 8.26 3.57 -18.64
CA GLY A 314 9.38 3.89 -19.52
C GLY A 314 10.47 4.70 -18.84
N ALA A 315 10.12 5.75 -18.09
CA ALA A 315 11.05 6.58 -17.35
C ALA A 315 11.82 5.76 -16.29
N TYR A 316 11.13 4.91 -15.54
CA TYR A 316 11.73 4.11 -14.49
C TYR A 316 12.60 2.98 -15.02
N ALA A 317 12.19 2.32 -16.12
CA ALA A 317 13.04 1.34 -16.80
C ALA A 317 14.35 1.97 -17.30
N ALA A 318 14.29 3.19 -17.84
CA ALA A 318 15.47 3.96 -18.24
C ALA A 318 16.34 4.34 -17.01
N ALA A 319 15.72 4.81 -15.92
CA ALA A 319 16.41 5.25 -14.71
C ALA A 319 17.21 4.12 -14.02
N VAL A 320 16.69 2.90 -14.05
CA VAL A 320 17.39 1.73 -13.44
C VAL A 320 18.34 1.04 -14.42
N GLY A 321 18.28 1.37 -15.73
CA GLY A 321 19.14 0.80 -16.76
C GLY A 321 18.67 -0.53 -17.33
N GLY A 322 17.35 -0.78 -17.35
CA GLY A 322 16.71 -2.02 -17.77
C GLY A 322 16.04 -2.74 -16.61
N ILE A 323 15.00 -3.50 -16.90
CA ILE A 323 14.17 -4.17 -15.88
C ILE A 323 13.98 -5.65 -16.18
N ASP A 324 13.87 -6.45 -15.13
CA ASP A 324 13.55 -7.88 -15.21
C ASP A 324 12.04 -8.11 -15.31
N ALA A 325 11.25 -7.29 -14.61
CA ALA A 325 9.80 -7.38 -14.66
C ALA A 325 9.08 -6.04 -14.45
N VAL A 326 7.86 -5.95 -15.04
CA VAL A 326 6.81 -5.02 -14.65
C VAL A 326 5.81 -5.77 -13.81
N VAL A 327 5.42 -5.22 -12.66
CA VAL A 327 4.51 -5.88 -11.72
C VAL A 327 3.29 -5.00 -11.46
N PHE A 328 2.09 -5.55 -11.64
CA PHE A 328 0.83 -4.90 -11.31
C PHE A 328 0.30 -5.41 -9.97
N THR A 329 -0.14 -4.49 -9.11
CA THR A 329 -0.64 -4.80 -7.78
C THR A 329 -1.70 -3.80 -7.33
N ALA A 330 -2.32 -4.05 -6.19
CA ALA A 330 -3.46 -3.32 -5.64
C ALA A 330 -4.74 -3.45 -6.48
N GLY A 331 -5.85 -2.98 -5.92
CA GLY A 331 -7.20 -3.34 -6.40
C GLY A 331 -7.44 -3.21 -7.90
N VAL A 332 -7.01 -2.12 -8.54
CA VAL A 332 -7.15 -1.91 -9.99
C VAL A 332 -6.07 -2.67 -10.75
N GLY A 333 -4.81 -2.61 -10.30
CA GLY A 333 -3.70 -3.33 -10.93
C GLY A 333 -3.92 -4.85 -10.96
N GLU A 334 -4.54 -5.40 -9.91
CA GLU A 334 -4.87 -6.83 -9.80
C GLU A 334 -6.08 -7.23 -10.67
N LYS A 335 -7.09 -6.35 -10.81
CA LYS A 335 -8.39 -6.73 -11.38
C LYS A 335 -8.66 -6.20 -12.79
N SER A 336 -8.11 -5.03 -13.16
CA SER A 336 -8.39 -4.39 -14.44
C SER A 336 -7.44 -4.86 -15.53
N SER A 337 -7.89 -5.80 -16.35
CA SER A 337 -7.17 -6.21 -17.56
C SER A 337 -7.10 -5.08 -18.60
N ILE A 338 -8.09 -4.19 -18.63
CA ILE A 338 -8.16 -3.04 -19.56
C ILE A 338 -7.03 -2.05 -19.25
N ILE A 339 -6.87 -1.65 -18.00
CA ILE A 339 -5.81 -0.72 -17.59
C ILE A 339 -4.42 -1.33 -17.85
N ARG A 340 -4.20 -2.62 -17.56
CA ARG A 340 -2.93 -3.28 -17.83
C ARG A 340 -2.61 -3.32 -19.31
N ALA A 341 -3.56 -3.75 -20.17
CA ALA A 341 -3.38 -3.82 -21.62
C ALA A 341 -3.08 -2.44 -22.22
N LYS A 342 -3.91 -1.43 -21.94
CA LYS A 342 -3.69 -0.06 -22.44
C LYS A 342 -2.37 0.55 -21.96
N THR A 343 -1.96 0.24 -20.73
CA THR A 343 -0.68 0.70 -20.18
C THR A 343 0.50 0.09 -20.91
N LEU A 344 0.45 -1.19 -21.26
CA LEU A 344 1.58 -1.92 -21.86
C LEU A 344 1.63 -1.81 -23.37
N GLN A 345 0.53 -1.49 -24.03
CA GLN A 345 0.47 -1.32 -25.49
C GLN A 345 1.55 -0.37 -26.00
N GLY A 346 2.39 -0.83 -26.95
CA GLY A 346 3.49 -0.06 -27.52
C GLY A 346 4.77 -0.04 -26.69
N LEU A 347 4.91 -0.93 -25.68
CA LEU A 347 6.16 -1.15 -24.93
C LEU A 347 6.94 -2.39 -25.42
N GLU A 348 6.51 -3.01 -26.50
CA GLU A 348 7.14 -4.22 -27.07
C GLU A 348 8.60 -3.97 -27.48
N PHE A 349 8.94 -2.74 -27.88
CA PHE A 349 10.31 -2.34 -28.20
C PHE A 349 11.27 -2.42 -26.98
N MET A 350 10.72 -2.36 -25.76
CA MET A 350 11.45 -2.56 -24.51
C MET A 350 11.54 -4.04 -24.10
N GLY A 351 10.96 -4.94 -24.91
CA GLY A 351 10.88 -6.36 -24.59
C GLY A 351 9.74 -6.73 -23.66
N ILE A 352 8.80 -5.82 -23.41
CA ILE A 352 7.61 -6.02 -22.59
C ILE A 352 6.46 -6.43 -23.53
N LYS A 353 6.11 -7.71 -23.55
CA LYS A 353 5.04 -8.22 -24.41
C LYS A 353 3.97 -8.92 -23.59
N LEU A 354 2.76 -8.39 -23.67
CA LEU A 354 1.58 -8.90 -22.95
C LEU A 354 0.98 -10.10 -23.70
N ASP A 355 0.54 -11.11 -22.96
CA ASP A 355 -0.37 -12.14 -23.42
C ASP A 355 -1.80 -11.70 -23.05
N GLU A 356 -2.60 -11.33 -24.06
CA GLU A 356 -3.94 -10.77 -23.86
C GLU A 356 -4.92 -11.79 -23.26
N GLU A 357 -4.78 -13.08 -23.59
CA GLU A 357 -5.64 -14.14 -23.04
C GLU A 357 -5.34 -14.33 -21.55
N LYS A 358 -4.06 -14.50 -21.18
CA LYS A 358 -3.65 -14.58 -19.77
C LYS A 358 -4.05 -13.33 -19.00
N ASN A 359 -3.87 -12.14 -19.58
CA ASN A 359 -4.25 -10.87 -18.97
C ASN A 359 -5.76 -10.81 -18.68
N SER A 360 -6.59 -11.29 -19.58
CA SER A 360 -8.05 -11.28 -19.41
C SER A 360 -8.51 -12.16 -18.25
N LEU A 361 -7.79 -13.25 -17.98
CA LEU A 361 -8.06 -14.21 -16.90
C LEU A 361 -7.53 -13.73 -15.56
N ALA A 362 -6.42 -12.99 -15.50
CA ALA A 362 -5.72 -12.59 -14.28
C ALA A 362 -6.49 -11.51 -13.49
N LYS A 363 -7.54 -11.92 -12.77
CA LYS A 363 -8.43 -11.04 -11.96
C LYS A 363 -8.60 -11.50 -10.52
N SER A 364 -8.01 -12.63 -10.13
CA SER A 364 -8.05 -13.11 -8.75
C SER A 364 -7.07 -12.34 -7.86
N ARG A 365 -7.42 -12.21 -6.58
CA ARG A 365 -6.55 -11.70 -5.52
C ARG A 365 -5.90 -12.82 -4.70
N ASN A 366 -6.12 -14.08 -5.10
CA ASN A 366 -5.76 -15.25 -4.33
C ASN A 366 -4.58 -16.03 -4.93
N ALA A 367 -4.03 -15.57 -6.05
CA ALA A 367 -2.86 -16.15 -6.69
C ALA A 367 -1.99 -15.08 -7.37
N GLU A 368 -0.75 -15.44 -7.66
CA GLU A 368 0.21 -14.66 -8.43
C GLU A 368 0.23 -15.16 -9.87
N PHE A 369 0.13 -14.25 -10.84
CA PHE A 369 -0.01 -14.62 -12.25
C PHE A 369 1.15 -14.11 -13.10
N ASP A 370 1.59 -14.93 -14.07
CA ASP A 370 2.46 -14.52 -15.17
C ASP A 370 1.61 -14.27 -16.43
N ILE A 371 1.49 -13.01 -16.82
CA ILE A 371 0.74 -12.57 -18.00
C ILE A 371 1.64 -12.18 -19.17
N SER A 372 2.91 -12.58 -19.11
CA SER A 372 3.86 -12.35 -20.20
C SER A 372 3.55 -13.24 -21.40
N ALA A 373 3.75 -12.71 -22.62
CA ALA A 373 3.86 -13.53 -23.80
C ALA A 373 5.13 -14.41 -23.74
N ASN A 374 5.11 -15.55 -24.43
CA ASN A 374 6.21 -16.52 -24.36
C ASN A 374 7.56 -15.96 -24.85
N ASP A 375 7.53 -14.98 -25.77
CA ASP A 375 8.70 -14.31 -26.31
C ASP A 375 9.00 -12.95 -25.62
N SER A 376 8.32 -12.65 -24.52
CA SER A 376 8.60 -11.46 -23.72
C SER A 376 9.95 -11.61 -23.01
N LYS A 377 10.82 -10.61 -23.18
CA LYS A 377 12.12 -10.56 -22.50
C LYS A 377 12.01 -10.06 -21.07
N VAL A 378 11.04 -9.18 -20.81
CA VAL A 378 10.70 -8.64 -19.51
C VAL A 378 9.43 -9.34 -19.03
N LYS A 379 9.47 -9.88 -17.82
CA LYS A 379 8.30 -10.53 -17.24
C LYS A 379 7.22 -9.52 -16.87
N ILE A 380 5.96 -9.96 -16.95
CA ILE A 380 4.80 -9.16 -16.56
C ILE A 380 4.01 -9.97 -15.54
N TYR A 381 4.02 -9.53 -14.28
CA TYR A 381 3.33 -10.21 -13.21
C TYR A 381 2.13 -9.43 -12.69
N VAL A 382 1.12 -10.15 -12.21
CA VAL A 382 0.07 -9.64 -11.34
C VAL A 382 0.26 -10.30 -9.98
N ILE A 383 0.67 -9.51 -9.00
CA ILE A 383 0.97 -10.00 -7.63
C ILE A 383 0.07 -9.25 -6.66
N PRO A 384 -0.90 -9.92 -6.01
CA PRO A 384 -1.70 -9.32 -4.96
C PRO A 384 -0.82 -8.84 -3.81
N THR A 385 -1.01 -7.57 -3.41
CA THR A 385 -0.27 -7.04 -2.26
C THR A 385 -0.80 -7.58 -0.94
N ASP A 386 0.12 -7.81 0.01
CA ASP A 386 -0.20 -8.15 1.39
C ASP A 386 0.61 -7.26 2.35
N GLU A 387 0.17 -6.02 2.50
CA GLU A 387 0.81 -5.04 3.39
C GLU A 387 0.71 -5.47 4.87
N GLU A 388 -0.36 -6.20 5.21
CA GLU A 388 -0.56 -6.69 6.57
C GLU A 388 0.46 -7.76 6.94
N ARG A 389 0.88 -8.56 5.98
CA ARG A 389 1.93 -9.56 6.18
C ARG A 389 3.26 -8.91 6.53
N VAL A 390 3.66 -7.89 5.77
CA VAL A 390 4.87 -7.10 6.09
C VAL A 390 4.76 -6.51 7.49
N PHE A 391 3.60 -5.96 7.82
CA PHE A 391 3.35 -5.35 9.11
C PHE A 391 3.55 -6.34 10.27
N ILE A 392 2.93 -7.50 10.19
CA ILE A 392 3.00 -8.54 11.23
C ILE A 392 4.43 -9.07 11.37
N GLU A 393 5.12 -9.32 10.25
CA GLU A 393 6.51 -9.80 10.25
C GLU A 393 7.48 -8.76 10.79
N ASP A 394 7.28 -7.49 10.51
CA ASP A 394 8.08 -6.39 11.07
C ASP A 394 7.93 -6.30 12.59
N VAL A 395 6.69 -6.39 13.10
CA VAL A 395 6.42 -6.37 14.54
C VAL A 395 7.05 -7.57 15.24
N LYS A 396 6.90 -8.77 14.65
CA LYS A 396 7.50 -9.99 15.19
C LYS A 396 9.02 -9.91 15.25
N ALA A 397 9.64 -9.46 14.16
CA ALA A 397 11.09 -9.35 14.09
C ALA A 397 11.66 -8.30 15.07
N LEU A 398 10.96 -7.19 15.27
CA LEU A 398 11.33 -6.19 16.27
C LEU A 398 11.16 -6.72 17.69
N TYR A 399 10.09 -7.47 17.97
CA TYR A 399 9.85 -8.08 19.27
C TYR A 399 10.96 -9.05 19.68
N GLU A 400 11.48 -9.83 18.74
CA GLU A 400 12.58 -10.77 18.97
C GLU A 400 13.97 -10.12 18.85
N GLU A 401 14.02 -8.79 18.67
CA GLU A 401 15.28 -8.05 18.45
C GLU A 401 16.10 -8.59 17.26
N SER A 402 15.47 -9.40 16.40
CA SER A 402 16.12 -10.08 15.28
C SER A 402 16.17 -9.20 14.02
N LYS A 403 15.48 -8.04 14.03
CA LYS A 403 15.40 -7.16 12.88
C LYS A 403 16.63 -6.28 12.76
N GLY A 404 17.44 -6.57 11.75
CA GLY A 404 18.41 -5.62 11.22
C GLY A 404 17.74 -4.55 10.33
N SER A 405 18.40 -4.11 9.27
CA SER A 405 17.78 -3.27 8.24
C SER A 405 16.77 -4.07 7.42
N GLN A 406 15.75 -3.43 6.82
CA GLN A 406 14.82 -4.07 5.87
C GLN A 406 15.53 -4.80 4.72
N THR A 407 16.76 -4.42 4.44
CA THR A 407 17.61 -5.01 3.42
C THR A 407 18.31 -6.30 3.86
N LYS A 408 18.40 -6.57 5.16
CA LYS A 408 19.07 -7.76 5.73
C LYS A 408 18.10 -8.77 6.32
N TYR A 409 16.88 -8.34 6.65
CA TYR A 409 15.89 -9.25 7.20
C TYR A 409 15.29 -10.13 6.09
N VAL A 410 15.25 -11.42 6.33
CA VAL A 410 14.64 -12.40 5.41
C VAL A 410 13.20 -12.61 5.83
N TYR A 411 12.28 -12.06 5.05
CA TYR A 411 10.84 -12.24 5.27
C TYR A 411 10.39 -13.65 4.88
N ARG A 412 9.43 -14.21 5.58
CA ARG A 412 8.87 -15.53 5.24
C ARG A 412 8.29 -15.58 3.83
N PHE A 413 7.69 -14.48 3.39
CA PHE A 413 7.12 -14.41 2.04
C PHE A 413 8.15 -14.30 0.92
N GLN A 414 9.44 -14.14 1.21
CA GLN A 414 10.50 -14.13 0.19
C GLN A 414 11.18 -15.50 -0.02
N VAL A 415 10.63 -16.56 0.60
CA VAL A 415 11.12 -17.92 0.33
C VAL A 415 10.21 -18.64 -0.67
N PRO A 416 10.76 -19.50 -1.56
CA PRO A 416 9.98 -20.21 -2.58
C PRO A 416 8.83 -21.06 -2.02
N THR A 417 9.00 -21.61 -0.83
CA THR A 417 8.01 -22.48 -0.16
C THR A 417 6.88 -21.71 0.55
N TYR A 418 6.90 -20.39 0.49
CA TYR A 418 5.84 -19.60 1.12
C TYR A 418 4.52 -19.73 0.37
N HIS A 419 3.47 -20.08 1.12
CA HIS A 419 2.10 -20.09 0.66
C HIS A 419 1.23 -19.32 1.65
N ASN A 420 0.36 -18.46 1.15
CA ASN A 420 -0.66 -17.80 1.97
C ASN A 420 -1.88 -18.72 2.05
N SER A 421 -2.04 -19.43 3.18
CA SER A 421 -3.11 -20.40 3.38
C SER A 421 -4.51 -19.82 3.19
N LEU A 422 -4.72 -18.56 3.59
CA LEU A 422 -6.03 -17.88 3.44
C LEU A 422 -6.40 -17.67 1.97
N HIS A 423 -5.40 -17.45 1.11
CA HIS A 423 -5.61 -17.28 -0.32
C HIS A 423 -5.79 -18.62 -1.04
N ASN A 424 -5.09 -19.67 -0.61
CA ASN A 424 -5.13 -20.96 -1.28
C ASN A 424 -6.53 -21.59 -1.32
N GLU A 425 -7.24 -21.60 -0.20
CA GLU A 425 -8.60 -22.13 -0.16
C GLU A 425 -9.58 -21.34 -1.06
N SER A 426 -9.42 -20.03 -1.08
CA SER A 426 -10.23 -19.15 -1.94
C SER A 426 -9.92 -19.37 -3.41
N PHE A 427 -8.63 -19.52 -3.74
CA PHE A 427 -8.19 -19.77 -5.12
C PHE A 427 -8.65 -21.13 -5.63
N GLU A 428 -8.62 -22.17 -4.80
CA GLU A 428 -9.15 -23.50 -5.18
C GLU A 428 -10.63 -23.44 -5.56
N LYS A 429 -11.44 -22.67 -4.82
CA LYS A 429 -12.86 -22.46 -5.16
C LYS A 429 -13.01 -21.73 -6.51
N GLU A 430 -12.24 -20.69 -6.75
CA GLU A 430 -12.22 -19.98 -8.04
C GLU A 430 -11.79 -20.90 -9.20
N CYS A 431 -10.82 -21.79 -8.98
CA CYS A 431 -10.39 -22.78 -9.98
C CYS A 431 -11.42 -23.86 -10.29
N ILE A 432 -12.34 -24.15 -9.36
CA ILE A 432 -13.48 -25.04 -9.64
C ILE A 432 -14.44 -24.35 -10.64
N GLU A 433 -14.67 -23.04 -10.46
CA GLU A 433 -15.53 -22.26 -11.35
C GLU A 433 -14.85 -21.96 -12.70
N ASN A 434 -13.55 -21.70 -12.68
CA ASN A 434 -12.75 -21.41 -13.88
C ASN A 434 -11.39 -22.14 -13.85
N PRO A 435 -11.28 -23.35 -14.40
CA PRO A 435 -10.04 -24.14 -14.42
C PRO A 435 -8.86 -23.49 -15.17
N GLU A 436 -9.14 -22.56 -16.11
CA GLU A 436 -8.11 -21.86 -16.89
C GLU A 436 -7.20 -20.99 -16.01
N LEU A 437 -7.67 -20.57 -14.82
CA LEU A 437 -6.86 -19.80 -13.87
C LEU A 437 -5.57 -20.52 -13.48
N ARG A 438 -5.58 -21.86 -13.39
CA ARG A 438 -4.39 -22.64 -13.05
C ARG A 438 -3.27 -22.52 -14.07
N LYS A 439 -3.62 -22.31 -15.36
CA LYS A 439 -2.65 -22.23 -16.46
C LYS A 439 -1.83 -20.94 -16.46
N ILE A 440 -2.30 -19.93 -15.77
CA ILE A 440 -1.66 -18.60 -15.71
C ILE A 440 -1.01 -18.29 -14.36
N VAL A 441 -1.12 -19.21 -13.39
CA VAL A 441 -0.39 -19.08 -12.12
C VAL A 441 1.11 -19.02 -12.43
N ALA A 442 1.79 -18.03 -11.84
CA ALA A 442 3.22 -17.88 -12.02
C ALA A 442 3.97 -19.06 -11.39
N GLU A 443 4.79 -19.73 -12.17
CA GLU A 443 5.63 -20.83 -11.69
C GLU A 443 6.84 -20.28 -10.96
N ILE A 444 7.17 -20.89 -9.82
CA ILE A 444 8.41 -20.60 -9.10
C ILE A 444 9.50 -21.49 -9.70
N PRO A 445 10.57 -20.90 -10.28
CA PRO A 445 11.65 -21.69 -10.86
C PRO A 445 12.31 -22.62 -9.81
N ASP A 446 12.64 -23.83 -10.22
CA ASP A 446 13.32 -24.78 -9.34
C ASP A 446 14.75 -24.28 -9.04
N CYS A 447 14.97 -23.80 -7.81
CA CYS A 447 16.25 -23.27 -7.34
C CYS A 447 17.29 -24.35 -7.04
N SER A 448 16.97 -25.63 -7.26
CA SER A 448 17.91 -26.76 -7.00
C SER A 448 19.03 -26.89 -8.03
N LEU A 449 19.06 -26.05 -9.07
CA LEU A 449 20.02 -26.11 -10.20
C LEU A 449 21.08 -24.99 -10.20
N LYS A 450 21.28 -24.25 -9.10
CA LYS A 450 22.39 -23.29 -9.01
C LYS A 450 23.31 -23.57 -7.84
#